data_8762e6213e265c05913b10c7f2105ecf
#
_entry.id   8762e6213e265c05913b10c7f2105ecf
#
_cell.length_a   1.000
_cell.length_b   1.000
_cell.length_c   1.000
_cell.angle_alpha   90.00
_cell.angle_beta   90.00
_cell.angle_gamma   90.00
#
_symmetry.space_group_name_H-M   'P 1'
#
loop_
_entity.id
_entity.type
_entity.pdbx_description
1 polymer ?
#
loop_
_entity_poly.entity_id
_entity_poly.type
_entity_poly.pdbx_seq_one_letter_code
_entity_poly.pdbx_strand_id
1 'polypeptide(L)'
;DDWQQGRWARGITFEDFCEYMLPYKCVEFQAFDDWRNVLKPIANDTLCDFSYNDIWNKTPYHAAEAINIKLRDTVIVDLKKPLKWHALYKIPFWCNIPSNSCETRTNTALAIMRSKGFAVSYDFVLQWPTKAHAHSWLSILIDHNRRMVCEGGHEPFLATLRPGECKGKVYRRTYSPNSDLVRLNKEAGSVPSTLRNVFIKDVTDEYATTIDPIFPILSGKRERKERYAYLAVFDNAKWIPICFSEIKESKQIAFDKIEKGAVYLPVYYINGRVRPFNYPALLNEKGELEFLNPDSTRKRSISLKRKYPLTRKAFTTALRLKHSMFQAAHKEDFSDAVTVYTFKEYSVSGSINVSDTTKYRYWRYIC
;
A
#
# COMPACT_ATOMS: atom_id res chain seq x y z
N ASP A 1 14.13 -20.43 20.04
CA ASP A 1 13.44 -20.38 21.32
C ASP A 1 12.17 -19.51 21.26
N ASP A 2 12.21 -18.31 20.64
CA ASP A 2 11.05 -17.42 20.58
C ASP A 2 9.86 -18.02 19.79
N TRP A 3 10.09 -18.93 18.85
CA TRP A 3 9.02 -19.60 18.13
C TRP A 3 8.33 -20.68 18.97
N GLN A 4 9.08 -21.60 19.55
CA GLN A 4 8.49 -22.74 20.27
C GLN A 4 8.03 -22.37 21.69
N GLN A 5 8.74 -21.46 22.34
CA GLN A 5 8.51 -21.06 23.73
C GLN A 5 7.88 -19.68 23.86
N GLY A 6 7.84 -18.92 22.75
CA GLY A 6 7.28 -17.58 22.73
C GLY A 6 5.78 -17.55 23.04
N ARG A 7 5.38 -16.69 23.97
CA ARG A 7 4.00 -16.58 24.46
C ARG A 7 2.96 -16.34 23.34
N TRP A 8 3.36 -15.58 22.31
CA TRP A 8 2.49 -15.14 21.22
C TRP A 8 2.62 -15.97 19.94
N ALA A 9 3.57 -16.91 19.93
CA ALA A 9 3.88 -17.75 18.77
C ALA A 9 3.40 -19.19 18.91
N ARG A 10 2.74 -19.53 20.01
CA ARG A 10 2.21 -20.88 20.23
C ARG A 10 1.12 -21.18 19.21
N GLY A 11 1.26 -22.29 18.48
CA GLY A 11 0.29 -22.74 17.48
C GLY A 11 0.49 -22.21 16.09
N ILE A 12 1.54 -21.45 15.80
CA ILE A 12 1.94 -21.12 14.44
C ILE A 12 2.90 -22.16 13.86
N THR A 13 2.85 -22.37 12.55
CA THR A 13 3.74 -23.30 11.87
C THR A 13 5.17 -22.74 11.76
N PHE A 14 6.13 -23.60 11.41
CA PHE A 14 7.49 -23.14 11.14
C PHE A 14 7.56 -22.24 9.91
N GLU A 15 6.76 -22.53 8.90
CA GLU A 15 6.63 -21.71 7.69
C GLU A 15 6.12 -20.30 8.03
N ASP A 16 5.09 -20.19 8.86
CA ASP A 16 4.55 -18.92 9.34
C ASP A 16 5.56 -18.15 10.19
N PHE A 17 6.33 -18.85 11.01
CA PHE A 17 7.44 -18.25 11.74
C PHE A 17 8.49 -17.66 10.79
N CYS A 18 8.90 -18.42 9.77
CA CYS A 18 9.86 -17.97 8.78
C CYS A 18 9.37 -16.77 7.97
N GLU A 19 8.07 -16.68 7.70
CA GLU A 19 7.51 -15.60 6.88
C GLU A 19 7.14 -14.37 7.73
N TYR A 20 6.58 -14.54 8.93
CA TYR A 20 5.95 -13.45 9.66
C TYR A 20 6.71 -12.97 10.91
N MET A 21 7.66 -13.75 11.43
CA MET A 21 8.43 -13.38 12.64
C MET A 21 9.92 -13.21 12.36
N LEU A 22 10.51 -14.18 11.65
CA LEU A 22 11.97 -14.26 11.44
C LEU A 22 12.54 -13.11 10.60
N PRO A 23 11.86 -12.59 9.55
CA PRO A 23 12.48 -11.63 8.65
C PRO A 23 13.04 -10.42 9.37
N TYR A 24 14.31 -10.11 9.04
CA TYR A 24 14.99 -8.95 9.62
C TYR A 24 14.33 -7.63 9.20
N LYS A 25 13.98 -7.48 7.93
CA LYS A 25 13.40 -6.26 7.40
C LYS A 25 11.92 -6.12 7.77
N CYS A 26 11.54 -4.94 8.24
CA CYS A 26 10.15 -4.51 8.39
C CYS A 26 9.73 -3.53 7.30
N VAL A 27 10.70 -2.77 6.75
CA VAL A 27 10.49 -1.77 5.70
C VAL A 27 11.52 -1.92 4.59
N GLU A 28 11.17 -1.43 3.41
CA GLU A 28 12.11 -1.33 2.30
C GLU A 28 13.22 -0.33 2.66
N PHE A 29 14.45 -0.58 2.19
CA PHE A 29 15.65 0.22 2.50
C PHE A 29 15.98 0.36 4.00
N GLN A 30 15.53 -0.58 4.82
CA GLN A 30 15.88 -0.60 6.24
C GLN A 30 17.37 -0.76 6.44
N ALA A 31 17.95 0.13 7.26
CA ALA A 31 19.34 0.02 7.69
C ALA A 31 19.55 -1.17 8.61
N PHE A 32 20.76 -1.71 8.61
CA PHE A 32 21.13 -2.79 9.51
C PHE A 32 21.40 -2.23 10.92
N ASP A 33 20.62 -2.67 11.90
CA ASP A 33 20.74 -2.27 13.32
C ASP A 33 20.08 -3.33 14.24
N ASP A 34 20.25 -3.16 15.55
CA ASP A 34 19.66 -4.05 16.55
C ASP A 34 18.25 -3.63 16.98
N TRP A 35 17.40 -3.31 16.03
CA TRP A 35 16.08 -2.77 16.25
C TRP A 35 15.18 -3.66 17.13
N ARG A 36 15.35 -5.00 17.08
CA ARG A 36 14.53 -5.92 17.86
C ARG A 36 14.76 -5.71 19.36
N ASN A 37 16.00 -5.64 19.80
CA ASN A 37 16.33 -5.41 21.22
C ASN A 37 15.97 -4.00 21.65
N VAL A 38 16.14 -3.00 20.78
CA VAL A 38 15.78 -1.61 21.06
C VAL A 38 14.27 -1.43 21.23
N LEU A 39 13.44 -2.12 20.42
CA LEU A 39 11.98 -2.00 20.47
C LEU A 39 11.33 -2.94 21.49
N LYS A 40 11.99 -4.01 21.89
CA LYS A 40 11.45 -5.02 22.82
C LYS A 40 10.92 -4.42 24.15
N PRO A 41 11.54 -3.40 24.78
CA PRO A 41 11.01 -2.76 25.98
C PRO A 41 9.75 -1.92 25.77
N ILE A 42 9.45 -1.47 24.55
CA ILE A 42 8.30 -0.59 24.29
C ILE A 42 7.00 -1.29 24.69
N ALA A 43 6.15 -0.61 25.45
CA ALA A 43 4.89 -1.10 25.99
C ALA A 43 5.01 -2.30 26.97
N ASN A 44 6.20 -2.60 27.50
CA ASN A 44 6.34 -3.64 28.53
C ASN A 44 5.63 -3.27 29.82
N ASP A 45 5.65 -2.01 30.23
CA ASP A 45 4.88 -1.47 31.33
C ASP A 45 3.39 -1.81 31.18
N THR A 46 2.80 -1.50 30.06
CA THR A 46 1.40 -1.81 29.75
C THR A 46 1.11 -3.31 29.73
N LEU A 47 2.06 -4.13 29.21
CA LEU A 47 1.93 -5.58 29.15
C LEU A 47 2.17 -6.27 30.52
N CYS A 48 2.91 -5.62 31.42
CA CYS A 48 3.22 -6.12 32.77
C CYS A 48 2.18 -5.67 33.81
N ASP A 49 1.58 -4.50 33.63
CA ASP A 49 0.54 -3.97 34.53
C ASP A 49 -0.76 -4.77 34.50
N PHE A 50 -0.91 -5.64 33.52
CA PHE A 50 -1.95 -6.65 33.54
C PHE A 50 -1.65 -7.69 34.59
N SER A 51 -1.89 -7.31 35.87
CA SER A 51 -1.61 -8.09 37.02
C SER A 51 -2.32 -9.44 36.98
N TYR A 52 -1.58 -10.41 37.29
CA TYR A 52 -1.63 -11.73 37.87
C TYR A 52 -2.89 -12.61 37.72
N ASN A 53 -4.10 -12.13 37.59
CA ASN A 53 -5.33 -12.91 37.68
C ASN A 53 -6.26 -12.89 36.47
N ASP A 54 -5.94 -12.21 35.39
CA ASP A 54 -6.87 -12.07 34.29
C ASP A 54 -6.53 -13.01 33.11
N ILE A 55 -7.40 -13.98 32.89
CA ILE A 55 -7.37 -14.92 31.75
C ILE A 55 -7.34 -14.16 30.43
N TRP A 56 -7.92 -12.97 30.38
CA TRP A 56 -8.01 -12.09 29.21
C TRP A 56 -6.66 -11.54 28.76
N ASN A 57 -5.72 -11.31 29.66
CA ASN A 57 -4.40 -10.73 29.36
C ASN A 57 -3.40 -11.72 28.75
N LYS A 58 -3.82 -12.95 28.53
CA LYS A 58 -2.97 -14.02 27.98
C LYS A 58 -3.16 -14.20 26.47
N THR A 59 -4.03 -13.44 25.83
CA THR A 59 -4.34 -13.62 24.41
C THR A 59 -3.53 -12.66 23.52
N PRO A 60 -3.17 -13.06 22.29
CA PRO A 60 -2.55 -12.15 21.32
C PRO A 60 -3.38 -10.88 21.05
N TYR A 61 -4.70 -10.96 21.19
CA TYR A 61 -5.61 -9.84 21.00
C TYR A 61 -5.32 -8.70 22.01
N HIS A 62 -5.38 -8.98 23.30
CA HIS A 62 -5.18 -7.96 24.33
C HIS A 62 -3.75 -7.41 24.34
N ALA A 63 -2.77 -8.26 24.05
CA ALA A 63 -1.40 -7.81 23.93
C ALA A 63 -1.21 -6.87 22.72
N ALA A 64 -1.85 -7.15 21.58
CA ALA A 64 -1.85 -6.24 20.42
C ALA A 64 -2.60 -4.94 20.73
N GLU A 65 -3.72 -5.00 21.44
CA GLU A 65 -4.48 -3.84 21.89
C GLU A 65 -3.61 -2.94 22.80
N ALA A 66 -2.96 -3.50 23.82
CA ALA A 66 -2.06 -2.77 24.72
C ALA A 66 -0.92 -2.07 23.97
N ILE A 67 -0.29 -2.76 23.02
CA ILE A 67 0.76 -2.18 22.16
C ILE A 67 0.19 -1.02 21.33
N ASN A 68 -0.99 -1.17 20.75
CA ASN A 68 -1.60 -0.14 19.93
C ASN A 68 -2.07 1.08 20.75
N ILE A 69 -2.57 0.89 21.96
CA ILE A 69 -2.88 1.98 22.90
C ILE A 69 -1.62 2.79 23.20
N LYS A 70 -0.52 2.11 23.55
CA LYS A 70 0.75 2.77 23.81
C LYS A 70 1.29 3.51 22.59
N LEU A 71 1.16 2.93 21.40
CA LEU A 71 1.52 3.59 20.14
C LEU A 71 0.71 4.86 19.89
N ARG A 72 -0.59 4.83 20.16
CA ARG A 72 -1.47 5.99 20.02
C ARG A 72 -1.01 7.13 20.93
N ASP A 73 -0.63 6.80 22.16
CA ASP A 73 -0.32 7.77 23.21
C ASP A 73 1.14 8.27 23.13
N THR A 74 2.07 7.45 22.63
CA THR A 74 3.51 7.78 22.58
C THR A 74 3.97 8.39 21.25
N VAL A 75 3.23 8.25 20.16
CA VAL A 75 3.56 8.84 18.85
C VAL A 75 3.24 10.35 18.78
N ILE A 76 2.95 11.00 19.89
CA ILE A 76 2.97 12.46 20.03
C ILE A 76 4.43 12.88 20.26
N VAL A 77 5.19 13.00 19.20
CA VAL A 77 6.60 13.33 19.25
C VAL A 77 6.83 14.82 19.28
N ASP A 78 7.80 15.20 20.08
CA ASP A 78 8.37 16.54 20.14
C ASP A 78 9.01 16.94 18.79
N LEU A 79 8.25 17.71 18.00
CA LEU A 79 8.64 18.23 16.67
C LEU A 79 9.77 19.28 16.70
N LYS A 80 10.36 19.57 17.86
CA LYS A 80 11.36 20.65 18.02
C LYS A 80 12.75 20.31 17.53
N LYS A 81 13.04 19.02 17.19
CA LYS A 81 14.35 18.65 16.64
C LYS A 81 14.30 18.49 15.13
N PRO A 82 15.17 19.17 14.36
CA PRO A 82 15.25 19.00 12.92
C PRO A 82 15.66 17.56 12.59
N LEU A 83 14.86 16.90 11.74
CA LEU A 83 15.12 15.56 11.25
C LEU A 83 16.27 15.62 10.22
N LYS A 84 17.37 14.95 10.51
CA LYS A 84 18.42 14.70 9.50
C LYS A 84 17.94 13.56 8.60
N TRP A 85 17.81 13.82 7.32
CA TRP A 85 17.45 12.81 6.31
C TRP A 85 18.63 11.85 6.11
N HIS A 86 18.39 10.56 6.28
CA HIS A 86 19.31 9.49 5.92
C HIS A 86 18.70 8.65 4.81
N ALA A 87 19.52 8.24 3.84
CA ALA A 87 19.09 7.38 2.74
C ALA A 87 18.65 5.98 3.22
N LEU A 88 19.20 5.53 4.35
CA LEU A 88 18.85 4.28 5.01
C LEU A 88 18.21 4.58 6.36
N TYR A 89 17.02 4.03 6.58
CA TYR A 89 16.25 4.29 7.80
C TYR A 89 16.52 3.21 8.85
N LYS A 90 16.86 3.63 10.06
CA LYS A 90 16.82 2.78 11.23
C LYS A 90 15.39 2.70 11.77
N ILE A 91 14.96 1.50 12.16
CA ILE A 91 13.60 1.28 12.68
C ILE A 91 13.31 2.16 13.91
N PRO A 92 14.20 2.31 14.91
CA PRO A 92 13.96 3.20 16.04
C PRO A 92 13.74 4.67 15.65
N PHE A 93 14.32 5.11 14.53
CA PHE A 93 14.08 6.44 13.99
C PHE A 93 12.63 6.61 13.50
N TRP A 94 12.08 5.59 12.80
CA TRP A 94 10.69 5.61 12.35
C TRP A 94 9.69 5.70 13.49
N CYS A 95 9.97 5.02 14.60
CA CYS A 95 9.13 5.06 15.81
C CYS A 95 9.05 6.47 16.43
N ASN A 96 10.01 7.33 16.13
CA ASN A 96 10.11 8.69 16.64
C ASN A 96 9.63 9.77 15.65
N ILE A 97 9.16 9.38 14.45
CA ILE A 97 8.61 10.33 13.49
C ILE A 97 7.11 10.48 13.72
N PRO A 98 6.62 11.68 14.03
CA PRO A 98 5.19 11.92 14.07
C PRO A 98 4.64 11.80 12.67
N SER A 99 3.98 10.71 12.37
CA SER A 99 3.36 10.50 11.09
C SER A 99 1.89 10.16 11.23
N ASN A 100 1.08 10.89 10.48
CA ASN A 100 -0.33 10.57 10.30
C ASN A 100 -0.57 9.61 9.12
N SER A 101 0.51 9.08 8.49
CA SER A 101 0.35 8.13 7.39
C SER A 101 0.07 6.73 7.94
N CYS A 102 -0.87 6.04 7.31
CA CYS A 102 -1.18 4.64 7.63
C CYS A 102 0.07 3.76 7.48
N GLU A 103 0.89 4.01 6.47
CA GLU A 103 2.10 3.26 6.20
C GLU A 103 3.11 3.32 7.36
N THR A 104 3.43 4.52 7.85
CA THR A 104 4.39 4.69 8.95
C THR A 104 3.85 4.05 10.23
N ARG A 105 2.57 4.26 10.56
CA ARG A 105 1.95 3.65 11.73
C ARG A 105 1.96 2.12 11.65
N THR A 106 1.60 1.56 10.50
CA THR A 106 1.60 0.11 10.29
C THR A 106 3.01 -0.47 10.40
N ASN A 107 4.01 0.16 9.78
CA ASN A 107 5.41 -0.30 9.85
C ASN A 107 5.96 -0.22 11.28
N THR A 108 5.66 0.83 12.03
CA THR A 108 6.07 1.00 13.43
C THR A 108 5.44 -0.09 14.32
N ALA A 109 4.13 -0.29 14.21
CA ALA A 109 3.43 -1.32 14.98
C ALA A 109 3.93 -2.73 14.62
N LEU A 110 4.16 -3.01 13.33
CA LEU A 110 4.72 -4.27 12.86
C LEU A 110 6.11 -4.54 13.48
N ALA A 111 6.99 -3.55 13.49
CA ALA A 111 8.32 -3.70 14.07
C ALA A 111 8.27 -3.98 15.57
N ILE A 112 7.47 -3.23 16.33
CA ILE A 112 7.29 -3.43 17.78
C ILE A 112 6.70 -4.81 18.05
N MET A 113 5.65 -5.23 17.36
CA MET A 113 5.05 -6.54 17.54
C MET A 113 6.02 -7.67 17.20
N ARG A 114 6.76 -7.57 16.09
CA ARG A 114 7.79 -8.57 15.75
C ARG A 114 8.92 -8.64 16.78
N SER A 115 9.31 -7.52 17.39
CA SER A 115 10.31 -7.52 18.45
C SER A 115 9.85 -8.30 19.70
N LYS A 116 8.56 -8.47 19.87
CA LYS A 116 7.92 -9.19 20.99
C LYS A 116 7.50 -10.63 20.65
N GLY A 117 7.80 -11.09 19.42
CA GLY A 117 7.48 -12.46 19.01
C GLY A 117 6.07 -12.67 18.48
N PHE A 118 5.41 -11.63 17.96
CA PHE A 118 4.16 -11.80 17.22
C PHE A 118 4.41 -12.18 15.77
N ALA A 119 3.65 -13.13 15.26
CA ALA A 119 3.56 -13.41 13.83
C ALA A 119 2.65 -12.39 13.16
N VAL A 120 3.25 -11.39 12.55
CA VAL A 120 2.52 -10.23 12.01
C VAL A 120 2.98 -9.88 10.59
N SER A 121 2.01 -9.59 9.73
CA SER A 121 2.22 -9.17 8.35
C SER A 121 1.68 -7.75 8.11
N TYR A 122 2.20 -7.15 7.03
CA TYR A 122 1.75 -5.86 6.49
C TYR A 122 0.82 -6.14 5.32
N ASP A 123 -0.46 -5.86 5.48
CA ASP A 123 -1.46 -6.01 4.45
C ASP A 123 -1.92 -4.64 3.94
N PHE A 124 -2.28 -4.56 2.65
CA PHE A 124 -2.56 -3.27 2.04
C PHE A 124 -3.41 -3.39 0.77
N VAL A 125 -4.05 -2.27 0.40
CA VAL A 125 -4.64 -2.05 -0.91
C VAL A 125 -3.78 -1.10 -1.72
N LEU A 126 -3.51 -1.43 -2.98
CA LEU A 126 -2.75 -0.56 -3.90
C LEU A 126 -3.50 0.74 -4.19
N GLN A 127 -4.81 0.64 -4.28
CA GLN A 127 -5.76 1.73 -4.44
C GLN A 127 -7.15 1.27 -4.03
N TRP A 128 -7.84 2.07 -3.21
CA TRP A 128 -9.24 1.84 -2.91
C TRP A 128 -10.11 2.06 -4.14
N PRO A 129 -11.07 1.17 -4.46
CA PRO A 129 -12.03 1.41 -5.52
C PRO A 129 -12.96 2.59 -5.25
N THR A 130 -13.33 2.79 -3.98
CA THR A 130 -14.35 3.78 -3.57
C THR A 130 -13.77 5.01 -2.88
N LYS A 131 -12.48 5.00 -2.52
CA LYS A 131 -11.78 6.09 -1.82
C LYS A 131 -10.53 6.50 -2.57
N ALA A 132 -9.97 7.66 -2.22
CA ALA A 132 -8.67 8.08 -2.70
C ALA A 132 -7.54 7.32 -1.98
N HIS A 133 -6.41 7.16 -2.66
CA HIS A 133 -5.15 6.63 -2.16
C HIS A 133 -5.14 5.12 -1.84
N ALA A 134 -3.96 4.63 -1.53
CA ALA A 134 -3.69 3.33 -0.94
C ALA A 134 -4.00 3.35 0.57
N HIS A 135 -4.04 2.18 1.18
CA HIS A 135 -4.14 2.02 2.63
C HIS A 135 -3.41 0.78 3.09
N SER A 136 -2.96 0.77 4.34
CA SER A 136 -2.26 -0.37 4.91
C SER A 136 -2.64 -0.57 6.37
N TRP A 137 -2.53 -1.83 6.81
CA TRP A 137 -2.84 -2.27 8.16
C TRP A 137 -2.03 -3.52 8.52
N LEU A 138 -2.16 -3.98 9.75
CA LEU A 138 -1.56 -5.21 10.25
C LEU A 138 -2.54 -6.37 10.14
N SER A 139 -2.01 -7.53 9.78
CA SER A 139 -2.68 -8.81 9.96
C SER A 139 -1.84 -9.66 10.89
N ILE A 140 -2.38 -9.98 12.08
CA ILE A 140 -1.71 -10.69 13.15
C ILE A 140 -2.24 -12.12 13.18
N LEU A 141 -1.36 -13.08 13.04
CA LEU A 141 -1.70 -14.49 13.11
C LEU A 141 -1.87 -14.90 14.58
N ILE A 142 -3.06 -15.35 14.93
CA ILE A 142 -3.38 -15.81 16.29
C ILE A 142 -2.99 -17.28 16.47
N ASP A 143 -3.31 -18.07 15.45
CA ASP A 143 -2.93 -19.46 15.27
C ASP A 143 -2.87 -19.77 13.77
N HIS A 144 -2.57 -21.00 13.39
CA HIS A 144 -2.38 -21.41 11.99
C HIS A 144 -3.55 -21.07 11.03
N ASN A 145 -4.75 -20.79 11.55
CA ASN A 145 -5.94 -20.54 10.74
C ASN A 145 -6.63 -19.21 11.00
N ARG A 146 -6.33 -18.54 12.11
CA ARG A 146 -7.05 -17.32 12.51
C ARG A 146 -6.15 -16.12 12.56
N ARG A 147 -6.66 -15.05 11.99
CA ARG A 147 -6.02 -13.74 11.99
C ARG A 147 -6.91 -12.70 12.64
N MET A 148 -6.30 -11.71 13.22
CA MET A 148 -6.92 -10.44 13.57
C MET A 148 -6.27 -9.32 12.78
N VAL A 149 -6.99 -8.26 12.53
CA VAL A 149 -6.51 -7.09 11.81
C VAL A 149 -6.54 -5.86 12.70
N CYS A 150 -5.58 -4.97 12.55
CA CYS A 150 -5.61 -3.67 13.20
C CYS A 150 -4.87 -2.61 12.40
N GLU A 151 -5.38 -1.40 12.45
CA GLU A 151 -4.61 -0.23 12.02
C GLU A 151 -3.65 0.16 13.13
N GLY A 152 -2.41 0.55 12.79
CA GLY A 152 -1.42 0.94 13.80
C GLY A 152 -1.94 2.08 14.69
N GLY A 153 -1.98 1.85 16.01
CA GLY A 153 -2.54 2.76 17.00
C GLY A 153 -4.06 2.65 17.21
N HIS A 154 -4.71 1.64 16.66
CA HIS A 154 -6.14 1.36 16.83
C HIS A 154 -6.37 -0.03 17.44
N GLU A 155 -7.56 -0.25 17.97
CA GLU A 155 -7.96 -1.55 18.49
C GLU A 155 -7.96 -2.62 17.41
N PRO A 156 -7.53 -3.86 17.72
CA PRO A 156 -7.60 -4.97 16.79
C PRO A 156 -9.04 -5.46 16.59
N PHE A 157 -9.29 -6.08 15.43
CA PHE A 157 -10.56 -6.68 15.06
C PHE A 157 -10.36 -8.16 14.69
N LEU A 158 -11.24 -9.02 15.14
CA LEU A 158 -11.26 -10.44 14.76
C LEU A 158 -11.92 -10.69 13.40
N ALA A 159 -12.49 -9.65 12.82
CA ALA A 159 -13.13 -9.69 11.50
C ALA A 159 -12.31 -8.95 10.46
N THR A 160 -12.81 -8.92 9.23
CA THR A 160 -12.21 -8.12 8.15
C THR A 160 -12.15 -6.65 8.52
N LEU A 161 -11.08 -6.00 8.10
CA LEU A 161 -10.92 -4.55 8.27
C LEU A 161 -12.07 -3.81 7.59
N ARG A 162 -12.71 -2.90 8.33
CA ARG A 162 -13.80 -2.03 7.85
C ARG A 162 -14.86 -2.80 7.05
N PRO A 163 -15.71 -3.56 7.73
CA PRO A 163 -16.81 -4.27 7.08
C PRO A 163 -17.67 -3.33 6.23
N GLY A 164 -18.10 -3.78 5.05
CA GLY A 164 -18.90 -2.99 4.11
C GLY A 164 -18.12 -2.02 3.22
N GLU A 165 -16.79 -1.87 3.40
CA GLU A 165 -15.94 -1.11 2.48
C GLU A 165 -15.28 -2.05 1.47
N CYS A 166 -15.59 -1.88 0.18
CA CYS A 166 -14.96 -2.64 -0.90
C CYS A 166 -13.47 -2.29 -1.02
N LYS A 167 -12.62 -3.30 -0.95
CA LYS A 167 -11.16 -3.20 -1.04
C LYS A 167 -10.63 -3.42 -2.45
N GLY A 168 -11.42 -4.10 -3.27
CA GLY A 168 -11.09 -4.49 -4.64
C GLY A 168 -10.04 -5.58 -4.71
N LYS A 169 -8.84 -5.30 -4.22
CA LYS A 169 -7.71 -6.22 -4.08
C LYS A 169 -6.93 -5.94 -2.81
N VAL A 170 -6.60 -6.99 -2.08
CA VAL A 170 -5.75 -6.91 -0.88
C VAL A 170 -4.47 -7.70 -1.11
N TYR A 171 -3.35 -7.08 -0.81
CA TYR A 171 -2.04 -7.70 -0.88
C TYR A 171 -1.39 -7.77 0.49
N ARG A 172 -0.60 -8.81 0.70
CA ARG A 172 0.27 -9.00 1.86
C ARG A 172 1.72 -8.90 1.43
N ARG A 173 2.52 -8.13 2.16
CA ARG A 173 3.96 -8.10 1.99
C ARG A 173 4.55 -9.46 2.37
N THR A 174 5.41 -9.99 1.50
CA THR A 174 6.13 -11.26 1.69
C THR A 174 7.64 -11.04 1.67
N TYR A 175 8.38 -12.06 2.08
CA TYR A 175 9.84 -12.08 2.00
C TYR A 175 10.32 -13.09 0.96
N SER A 176 9.44 -13.98 0.53
CA SER A 176 9.62 -14.81 -0.66
C SER A 176 9.04 -14.11 -1.89
N PRO A 177 9.72 -14.12 -3.03
CA PRO A 177 9.21 -13.50 -4.25
C PRO A 177 8.02 -14.28 -4.81
N ASN A 178 7.02 -13.57 -5.29
CA ASN A 178 5.87 -14.11 -6.01
C ASN A 178 6.29 -14.45 -7.44
N SER A 179 6.21 -15.73 -7.81
CA SER A 179 6.64 -16.23 -9.12
C SER A 179 5.90 -15.58 -10.30
N ASP A 180 4.61 -15.28 -10.14
CA ASP A 180 3.80 -14.68 -11.19
C ASP A 180 4.16 -13.21 -11.42
N LEU A 181 4.43 -12.46 -10.34
CA LEU A 181 4.92 -11.10 -10.44
C LEU A 181 6.36 -11.04 -10.99
N VAL A 182 7.21 -12.00 -10.65
CA VAL A 182 8.55 -12.12 -11.26
C VAL A 182 8.41 -12.35 -12.76
N ARG A 183 7.54 -13.27 -13.17
CA ARG A 183 7.28 -13.56 -14.59
C ARG A 183 6.70 -12.34 -15.31
N LEU A 184 5.69 -11.67 -14.72
CA LEU A 184 5.14 -10.42 -15.25
C LEU A 184 6.25 -9.37 -15.50
N ASN A 185 7.07 -9.11 -14.50
CA ASN A 185 8.12 -8.08 -14.57
C ASN A 185 9.21 -8.42 -15.60
N LYS A 186 9.44 -9.71 -15.87
CA LYS A 186 10.40 -10.19 -16.88
C LYS A 186 9.87 -10.14 -18.30
N GLU A 187 8.58 -10.44 -18.50
CA GLU A 187 8.01 -10.72 -19.81
C GLU A 187 7.15 -9.60 -20.38
N ALA A 188 6.56 -8.75 -19.53
CA ALA A 188 5.74 -7.63 -19.98
C ALA A 188 6.62 -6.49 -20.50
N GLY A 189 6.26 -5.92 -21.64
CA GLY A 189 6.95 -4.75 -22.22
C GLY A 189 6.85 -3.49 -21.34
N SER A 190 5.82 -3.40 -20.50
CA SER A 190 5.62 -2.31 -19.54
C SER A 190 4.80 -2.81 -18.36
N VAL A 191 5.24 -2.55 -17.13
CA VAL A 191 4.56 -2.95 -15.89
C VAL A 191 4.15 -1.71 -15.10
N PRO A 192 2.88 -1.62 -14.64
CA PRO A 192 2.45 -0.56 -13.73
C PRO A 192 3.30 -0.51 -12.47
N SER A 193 3.64 0.69 -11.99
CA SER A 193 4.45 0.86 -10.77
C SER A 193 3.87 0.15 -9.55
N THR A 194 2.55 0.03 -9.47
CA THR A 194 1.82 -0.68 -8.42
C THR A 194 2.11 -2.19 -8.36
N LEU A 195 2.51 -2.80 -9.48
CA LEU A 195 2.74 -4.24 -9.62
C LEU A 195 4.22 -4.62 -9.87
N ARG A 196 5.15 -3.67 -9.69
CA ARG A 196 6.58 -3.94 -9.83
C ARG A 196 7.20 -4.67 -8.66
N ASN A 197 6.64 -4.49 -7.46
CA ASN A 197 7.12 -5.18 -6.27
C ASN A 197 6.72 -6.66 -6.35
N VAL A 198 7.72 -7.54 -6.39
CA VAL A 198 7.51 -8.98 -6.46
C VAL A 198 7.33 -9.64 -5.08
N PHE A 199 7.54 -8.90 -4.00
CA PHE A 199 7.42 -9.38 -2.62
C PHE A 199 6.04 -9.07 -2.05
N ILE A 200 5.01 -9.43 -2.80
CA ILE A 200 3.61 -9.31 -2.39
C ILE A 200 2.81 -10.54 -2.82
N LYS A 201 1.84 -10.92 -2.00
CA LYS A 201 0.90 -12.03 -2.24
C LYS A 201 -0.53 -11.49 -2.21
N ASP A 202 -1.36 -11.93 -3.14
CA ASP A 202 -2.81 -11.68 -3.11
C ASP A 202 -3.45 -12.47 -1.97
N VAL A 203 -4.14 -11.77 -1.09
CA VAL A 203 -4.88 -12.31 0.05
C VAL A 203 -6.32 -11.77 0.10
N THR A 204 -6.87 -11.37 -1.03
CA THR A 204 -8.19 -10.74 -1.13
C THR A 204 -9.28 -11.64 -0.54
N ASP A 205 -9.20 -12.95 -0.75
CA ASP A 205 -10.12 -13.95 -0.23
C ASP A 205 -10.07 -14.14 1.30
N GLU A 206 -9.02 -13.67 1.97
CA GLU A 206 -8.99 -13.60 3.44
C GLU A 206 -9.84 -12.41 3.98
N TYR A 207 -10.22 -11.45 3.14
CA TYR A 207 -10.90 -10.21 3.52
C TYR A 207 -12.31 -10.06 2.98
N ALA A 208 -12.61 -10.68 1.85
CA ALA A 208 -13.88 -10.51 1.16
C ALA A 208 -14.26 -11.74 0.36
N THR A 209 -15.55 -11.87 0.08
CA THR A 209 -16.03 -12.83 -0.92
C THR A 209 -15.62 -12.36 -2.30
N THR A 210 -14.84 -13.16 -2.99
CA THR A 210 -14.29 -12.85 -4.30
C THR A 210 -14.94 -13.70 -5.39
N ILE A 211 -14.83 -13.22 -6.62
CA ILE A 211 -15.16 -13.97 -7.84
C ILE A 211 -14.05 -13.75 -8.88
N ASP A 212 -14.10 -14.52 -9.95
CA ASP A 212 -13.20 -14.44 -11.10
C ASP A 212 -13.95 -13.89 -12.32
N PRO A 213 -14.13 -12.56 -12.43
CA PRO A 213 -14.92 -11.97 -13.50
C PRO A 213 -14.20 -12.10 -14.85
N ILE A 214 -14.99 -12.37 -15.91
CA ILE A 214 -14.50 -12.52 -17.28
C ILE A 214 -14.90 -11.28 -18.09
N PHE A 215 -13.92 -10.52 -18.55
CA PHE A 215 -14.13 -9.34 -19.36
C PHE A 215 -13.96 -9.66 -20.85
N PRO A 216 -14.98 -9.47 -21.69
CA PRO A 216 -14.84 -9.58 -23.14
C PRO A 216 -13.96 -8.48 -23.69
N ILE A 217 -13.21 -8.77 -24.77
CA ILE A 217 -12.42 -7.79 -25.50
C ILE A 217 -13.29 -7.23 -26.64
N LEU A 218 -13.49 -5.93 -26.67
CA LEU A 218 -14.26 -5.28 -27.74
C LEU A 218 -13.58 -5.48 -29.10
N SER A 219 -14.39 -5.57 -30.16
CA SER A 219 -13.90 -5.69 -31.54
C SER A 219 -12.91 -4.55 -31.87
N GLY A 220 -11.77 -4.91 -32.46
CA GLY A 220 -10.70 -3.97 -32.77
C GLY A 220 -9.86 -3.48 -31.59
N LYS A 221 -10.12 -3.95 -30.38
CA LYS A 221 -9.37 -3.56 -29.16
C LYS A 221 -8.33 -4.61 -28.72
N ARG A 222 -8.18 -5.71 -29.44
CA ARG A 222 -7.18 -6.74 -29.13
C ARG A 222 -5.78 -6.30 -29.49
N GLU A 223 -4.93 -6.13 -28.49
CA GLU A 223 -3.49 -5.86 -28.66
C GLU A 223 -2.73 -7.19 -28.70
N ARG A 224 -2.37 -7.63 -29.92
CA ARG A 224 -1.77 -8.96 -30.13
C ARG A 224 -0.37 -9.14 -29.57
N LYS A 225 0.35 -8.03 -29.33
CA LYS A 225 1.70 -8.04 -28.77
C LYS A 225 1.70 -8.11 -27.22
N GLU A 226 0.55 -7.81 -26.61
CA GLU A 226 0.46 -7.80 -25.15
C GLU A 226 0.14 -9.22 -24.65
N ARG A 227 0.95 -9.68 -23.73
CA ARG A 227 0.79 -10.96 -23.02
C ARG A 227 -0.04 -10.83 -21.77
N TYR A 228 -0.06 -9.64 -21.18
CA TYR A 228 -0.74 -9.35 -19.92
C TYR A 228 -1.77 -8.25 -20.07
N ALA A 229 -2.83 -8.37 -19.29
CA ALA A 229 -3.83 -7.34 -19.09
C ALA A 229 -3.99 -7.02 -17.62
N TYR A 230 -4.62 -5.90 -17.33
CA TYR A 230 -4.74 -5.38 -15.97
C TYR A 230 -6.18 -4.95 -15.71
N LEU A 231 -6.58 -5.03 -14.44
CA LEU A 231 -7.83 -4.45 -13.97
C LEU A 231 -7.51 -3.22 -13.14
N ALA A 232 -8.13 -2.10 -13.46
CA ALA A 232 -7.86 -0.82 -12.83
C ALA A 232 -9.09 -0.26 -12.10
N VAL A 233 -8.85 0.49 -11.03
CA VAL A 233 -9.85 1.27 -10.30
C VAL A 233 -9.58 2.76 -10.44
N PHE A 234 -10.61 3.60 -10.30
CA PHE A 234 -10.48 5.04 -10.54
C PHE A 234 -10.05 5.78 -9.28
N ASP A 235 -8.99 6.58 -9.39
CA ASP A 235 -8.52 7.51 -8.36
C ASP A 235 -8.55 8.95 -8.88
N ASN A 236 -9.58 9.70 -8.54
CA ASN A 236 -9.82 11.13 -8.83
C ASN A 236 -9.43 11.64 -10.23
N ALA A 237 -8.25 11.30 -10.73
CA ALA A 237 -7.71 11.82 -11.99
C ALA A 237 -7.29 10.73 -12.98
N LYS A 238 -7.12 9.49 -12.53
CA LYS A 238 -6.56 8.41 -13.35
C LYS A 238 -7.04 7.03 -12.92
N TRP A 239 -6.94 6.08 -13.83
CA TRP A 239 -7.14 4.67 -13.55
C TRP A 239 -5.85 4.03 -13.07
N ILE A 240 -5.91 3.35 -11.92
CA ILE A 240 -4.78 2.69 -11.26
C ILE A 240 -4.93 1.19 -11.42
N PRO A 241 -4.03 0.51 -12.14
CA PRO A 241 -4.01 -0.96 -12.19
C PRO A 241 -3.77 -1.55 -10.79
N ILE A 242 -4.63 -2.48 -10.38
CA ILE A 242 -4.58 -3.13 -9.07
C ILE A 242 -4.31 -4.62 -9.14
N CYS A 243 -4.50 -5.25 -10.27
CA CYS A 243 -4.11 -6.64 -10.52
C CYS A 243 -3.83 -6.87 -12.00
N PHE A 244 -3.36 -8.04 -12.34
CA PHE A 244 -3.05 -8.45 -13.70
C PHE A 244 -3.55 -9.87 -13.99
N SER A 245 -3.63 -10.20 -15.27
CA SER A 245 -3.89 -11.55 -15.76
C SER A 245 -3.08 -11.81 -17.03
N GLU A 246 -2.61 -13.04 -17.20
CA GLU A 246 -2.04 -13.49 -18.47
C GLU A 246 -3.16 -13.73 -19.47
N ILE A 247 -2.98 -13.24 -20.69
CA ILE A 247 -3.98 -13.35 -21.75
C ILE A 247 -3.89 -14.73 -22.40
N LYS A 248 -4.76 -15.62 -22.03
CA LYS A 248 -4.84 -17.00 -22.56
C LYS A 248 -5.76 -17.09 -23.79
N GLU A 249 -6.78 -16.24 -23.83
CA GLU A 249 -7.81 -16.27 -24.87
C GLU A 249 -7.82 -14.98 -25.69
N SER A 250 -8.23 -15.09 -26.94
CA SER A 250 -8.23 -13.93 -27.86
C SER A 250 -9.44 -13.00 -27.72
N LYS A 251 -10.52 -13.47 -27.11
CA LYS A 251 -11.81 -12.76 -27.05
C LYS A 251 -12.18 -12.24 -25.67
N GLN A 252 -11.59 -12.81 -24.61
CA GLN A 252 -11.92 -12.48 -23.23
C GLN A 252 -10.72 -12.67 -22.29
N ILE A 253 -10.78 -12.05 -21.13
CA ILE A 253 -9.75 -12.13 -20.09
C ILE A 253 -10.43 -12.30 -18.74
N ALA A 254 -10.03 -13.33 -18.00
CA ALA A 254 -10.45 -13.55 -16.62
C ALA A 254 -9.46 -12.87 -15.67
N PHE A 255 -9.97 -12.34 -14.56
CA PHE A 255 -9.16 -11.82 -13.46
C PHE A 255 -9.54 -12.55 -12.17
N ASP A 256 -8.54 -13.01 -11.43
CA ASP A 256 -8.75 -13.85 -10.27
C ASP A 256 -9.06 -13.03 -9.02
N LYS A 257 -9.91 -13.56 -8.14
CA LYS A 257 -10.17 -13.07 -6.78
C LYS A 257 -10.52 -11.58 -6.69
N ILE A 258 -11.48 -11.12 -7.48
CA ILE A 258 -11.94 -9.72 -7.46
C ILE A 258 -13.11 -9.55 -6.49
N GLU A 259 -13.03 -8.56 -5.59
CA GLU A 259 -14.12 -8.22 -4.69
C GLU A 259 -15.26 -7.51 -5.43
N LYS A 260 -16.50 -7.81 -5.08
CA LYS A 260 -17.72 -7.23 -5.65
C LYS A 260 -17.99 -5.81 -5.11
N GLY A 261 -18.95 -5.10 -5.72
CA GLY A 261 -19.42 -3.80 -5.24
C GLY A 261 -18.61 -2.59 -5.73
N ALA A 262 -17.80 -2.74 -6.77
CA ALA A 262 -17.01 -1.63 -7.32
C ALA A 262 -16.98 -1.58 -8.85
N VAL A 263 -16.58 -0.41 -9.35
CA VAL A 263 -16.38 -0.18 -10.79
C VAL A 263 -14.93 -0.46 -11.16
N TYR A 264 -14.74 -1.32 -12.13
CA TYR A 264 -13.45 -1.73 -12.67
C TYR A 264 -13.32 -1.39 -14.14
N LEU A 265 -12.11 -1.02 -14.57
CA LEU A 265 -11.77 -0.79 -15.98
C LEU A 265 -10.76 -1.85 -16.44
N PRO A 266 -11.11 -2.70 -17.44
CA PRO A 266 -10.17 -3.65 -18.00
C PRO A 266 -9.26 -2.97 -19.01
N VAL A 267 -7.94 -3.12 -18.85
CA VAL A 267 -6.93 -2.34 -19.58
C VAL A 267 -5.71 -3.15 -20.00
N TYR A 268 -5.04 -2.69 -21.04
CA TYR A 268 -3.62 -2.96 -21.28
C TYR A 268 -2.79 -1.82 -20.67
N TYR A 269 -1.51 -2.08 -20.41
CA TYR A 269 -0.57 -1.08 -19.95
C TYR A 269 0.60 -1.00 -20.92
N ILE A 270 0.57 0.00 -21.80
CA ILE A 270 1.48 0.10 -22.95
C ILE A 270 2.24 1.41 -22.85
N ASN A 271 3.58 1.36 -22.87
CA ASN A 271 4.44 2.53 -22.79
C ASN A 271 4.10 3.48 -21.64
N GLY A 272 3.83 2.90 -20.47
CA GLY A 272 3.48 3.67 -19.26
C GLY A 272 2.06 4.24 -19.24
N ARG A 273 1.19 3.84 -20.18
CA ARG A 273 -0.18 4.36 -20.29
C ARG A 273 -1.22 3.25 -20.24
N VAL A 274 -2.31 3.57 -19.58
CA VAL A 274 -3.52 2.73 -19.52
C VAL A 274 -4.27 2.84 -20.86
N ARG A 275 -4.58 1.69 -21.47
CA ARG A 275 -5.37 1.57 -22.70
C ARG A 275 -6.55 0.61 -22.48
N PRO A 276 -7.79 1.12 -22.39
CA PRO A 276 -8.95 0.26 -22.17
C PRO A 276 -9.21 -0.68 -23.36
N PHE A 277 -9.54 -1.94 -23.06
CA PHE A 277 -10.01 -2.88 -24.06
C PHE A 277 -11.52 -3.16 -23.96
N ASN A 278 -12.18 -2.63 -22.93
CA ASN A 278 -13.62 -2.58 -22.79
C ASN A 278 -14.01 -1.34 -21.96
N TYR A 279 -15.31 -1.09 -21.84
CA TYR A 279 -15.87 -0.05 -21.00
C TYR A 279 -15.66 -0.38 -19.51
N PRO A 280 -15.68 0.63 -18.63
CA PRO A 280 -15.77 0.37 -17.19
C PRO A 280 -17.03 -0.47 -16.91
N ALA A 281 -16.93 -1.37 -15.93
CA ALA A 281 -18.06 -2.18 -15.50
C ALA A 281 -18.19 -2.17 -13.99
N LEU A 282 -19.41 -2.04 -13.49
CA LEU A 282 -19.75 -2.32 -12.11
C LEU A 282 -19.81 -3.85 -11.95
N LEU A 283 -18.97 -4.39 -11.08
CA LEU A 283 -19.11 -5.76 -10.60
C LEU A 283 -20.10 -5.74 -9.44
N ASN A 284 -21.36 -6.07 -9.71
CA ASN A 284 -22.44 -5.94 -8.75
C ASN A 284 -22.39 -7.00 -7.63
N GLU A 285 -23.27 -6.92 -6.65
CA GLU A 285 -23.34 -7.84 -5.51
C GLU A 285 -23.70 -9.28 -5.90
N LYS A 286 -24.32 -9.46 -7.07
CA LYS A 286 -24.63 -10.79 -7.62
C LYS A 286 -23.43 -11.43 -8.33
N GLY A 287 -22.35 -10.65 -8.55
CA GLY A 287 -21.17 -11.09 -9.29
C GLY A 287 -21.28 -10.91 -10.80
N GLU A 288 -22.22 -10.10 -11.26
CA GLU A 288 -22.44 -9.81 -12.69
C GLU A 288 -21.72 -8.52 -13.08
N LEU A 289 -21.26 -8.44 -14.34
CA LEU A 289 -20.64 -7.25 -14.90
C LEU A 289 -21.69 -6.38 -15.61
N GLU A 290 -21.93 -5.20 -15.07
CA GLU A 290 -22.78 -4.17 -15.67
C GLU A 290 -21.89 -3.12 -16.36
N PHE A 291 -21.78 -3.22 -17.70
CA PHE A 291 -20.93 -2.31 -18.47
C PHE A 291 -21.53 -0.91 -18.58
N LEU A 292 -20.72 0.11 -18.26
CA LEU A 292 -21.08 1.51 -18.33
C LEU A 292 -20.84 2.06 -19.75
N ASN A 293 -21.65 1.59 -20.70
CA ASN A 293 -21.55 2.00 -22.09
C ASN A 293 -22.07 3.43 -22.28
N PRO A 294 -21.31 4.32 -22.97
CA PRO A 294 -21.80 5.66 -23.27
C PRO A 294 -22.97 5.61 -24.26
N ASP A 295 -24.04 6.33 -23.94
CA ASP A 295 -25.16 6.54 -24.87
C ASP A 295 -24.98 7.89 -25.55
N SER A 296 -24.56 7.89 -26.82
CA SER A 296 -24.33 9.11 -27.59
C SER A 296 -25.62 9.87 -27.94
N THR A 297 -26.78 9.20 -27.81
CA THR A 297 -28.11 9.80 -28.11
C THR A 297 -28.65 10.56 -26.92
N ARG A 298 -28.19 10.30 -25.70
CA ARG A 298 -28.67 10.90 -24.45
C ARG A 298 -27.58 11.77 -23.80
N LYS A 299 -27.30 12.90 -24.41
CA LYS A 299 -26.33 13.87 -23.87
C LYS A 299 -26.99 14.77 -22.85
N ARG A 300 -26.35 14.98 -21.70
CA ARG A 300 -26.73 15.97 -20.70
C ARG A 300 -25.48 16.61 -20.09
N SER A 301 -25.61 17.86 -19.71
CA SER A 301 -24.58 18.53 -18.90
C SER A 301 -24.61 18.00 -17.48
N ILE A 302 -23.43 17.64 -16.95
CA ILE A 302 -23.26 17.23 -15.57
C ILE A 302 -22.14 18.05 -14.93
N SER A 303 -22.31 18.34 -13.65
CA SER A 303 -21.24 18.93 -12.84
C SER A 303 -20.45 17.81 -12.18
N LEU A 304 -19.17 17.72 -12.50
CA LEU A 304 -18.28 16.72 -11.88
C LEU A 304 -17.62 17.32 -10.64
N LYS A 305 -17.63 16.57 -9.56
CA LYS A 305 -16.85 16.86 -8.35
C LYS A 305 -15.79 15.79 -8.18
N ARG A 306 -14.68 16.15 -7.54
CA ARG A 306 -13.69 15.14 -7.17
C ARG A 306 -14.34 14.09 -6.26
N LYS A 307 -13.92 12.82 -6.41
CA LYS A 307 -14.32 11.70 -5.56
C LYS A 307 -14.16 12.04 -4.07
N TYR A 308 -13.05 12.69 -3.75
CA TYR A 308 -12.81 13.32 -2.45
C TYR A 308 -12.31 14.75 -2.65
N PRO A 309 -12.86 15.73 -1.96
CA PRO A 309 -12.32 17.09 -1.97
C PRO A 309 -10.90 17.08 -1.40
N LEU A 310 -10.08 18.02 -1.85
CA LEU A 310 -8.77 18.26 -1.24
C LEU A 310 -8.95 18.58 0.24
N THR A 311 -8.24 17.86 1.10
CA THR A 311 -8.19 18.23 2.51
C THR A 311 -7.55 19.61 2.64
N ARG A 312 -7.89 20.37 3.70
CA ARG A 312 -7.24 21.66 4.00
C ARG A 312 -5.71 21.51 4.02
N LYS A 313 -5.21 20.41 4.59
CA LYS A 313 -3.78 20.09 4.63
C LYS A 313 -3.19 19.91 3.23
N ALA A 314 -3.84 19.13 2.37
CA ALA A 314 -3.37 18.93 0.99
C ALA A 314 -3.36 20.24 0.20
N PHE A 315 -4.39 21.07 0.36
CA PHE A 315 -4.47 22.37 -0.27
C PHE A 315 -3.36 23.32 0.21
N THR A 316 -3.17 23.45 1.54
CA THR A 316 -2.11 24.30 2.09
C THR A 316 -0.70 23.81 1.73
N THR A 317 -0.52 22.49 1.59
CA THR A 317 0.75 21.93 1.11
C THR A 317 0.97 22.27 -0.36
N ALA A 318 -0.07 22.17 -1.20
CA ALA A 318 0.00 22.54 -2.61
C ALA A 318 0.36 24.03 -2.83
N LEU A 319 -0.14 24.91 -1.96
CA LEU A 319 0.20 26.35 -2.02
C LEU A 319 1.69 26.60 -1.81
N ARG A 320 2.39 25.76 -1.05
CA ARG A 320 3.84 25.87 -0.81
C ARG A 320 4.68 25.54 -2.06
N LEU A 321 4.09 24.95 -3.09
CA LEU A 321 4.79 24.69 -4.36
C LEU A 321 5.11 26.00 -5.10
N LYS A 322 4.31 27.02 -4.95
CA LYS A 322 4.57 28.31 -5.61
C LYS A 322 5.92 28.87 -5.17
N HIS A 323 6.75 29.25 -6.13
CA HIS A 323 8.14 29.70 -5.97
C HIS A 323 9.15 28.64 -5.52
N SER A 324 8.72 27.41 -5.24
CA SER A 324 9.65 26.31 -5.04
C SER A 324 10.34 25.90 -6.35
N MET A 325 11.48 25.24 -6.25
CA MET A 325 12.29 24.93 -7.44
C MET A 325 12.97 23.57 -7.37
N PHE A 326 13.22 23.00 -8.54
CA PHE A 326 14.16 21.91 -8.69
C PHE A 326 15.51 22.46 -9.14
N GLN A 327 16.57 22.02 -8.46
CA GLN A 327 17.95 22.31 -8.83
C GLN A 327 18.70 21.00 -9.10
N ALA A 328 19.64 21.08 -10.02
CA ALA A 328 20.54 20.01 -10.37
C ALA A 328 21.99 20.47 -10.29
N ALA A 329 22.93 19.55 -10.00
CA ALA A 329 24.34 19.84 -9.83
C ALA A 329 25.22 18.65 -10.23
N HIS A 330 26.47 18.90 -10.54
CA HIS A 330 27.50 17.87 -10.68
C HIS A 330 28.23 17.59 -9.35
N LYS A 331 28.21 18.54 -8.42
CA LYS A 331 28.83 18.45 -7.11
C LYS A 331 27.80 18.15 -6.02
N GLU A 332 28.18 17.35 -5.04
CA GLU A 332 27.31 16.94 -3.94
C GLU A 332 26.91 18.09 -3.02
N ASP A 333 27.78 19.09 -2.87
CA ASP A 333 27.55 20.29 -2.08
C ASP A 333 26.65 21.34 -2.75
N PHE A 334 26.25 21.07 -4.01
CA PHE A 334 25.46 21.97 -4.84
C PHE A 334 26.11 23.38 -5.04
N SER A 335 27.45 23.50 -4.95
CA SER A 335 28.15 24.74 -5.22
C SER A 335 28.04 25.19 -6.69
N ASP A 336 27.75 24.27 -7.59
CA ASP A 336 27.53 24.49 -9.02
C ASP A 336 26.05 24.30 -9.44
N ALA A 337 25.12 24.51 -8.51
CA ALA A 337 23.70 24.25 -8.75
C ALA A 337 23.09 25.12 -9.85
N VAL A 338 22.35 24.49 -10.74
CA VAL A 338 21.51 25.12 -11.75
C VAL A 338 20.05 24.92 -11.43
N THR A 339 19.23 25.98 -11.47
CA THR A 339 17.77 25.84 -11.33
C THR A 339 17.18 25.35 -12.63
N VAL A 340 16.69 24.12 -12.66
CA VAL A 340 16.11 23.47 -13.85
C VAL A 340 14.61 23.72 -14.01
N TYR A 341 13.94 24.04 -12.93
CA TYR A 341 12.53 24.39 -12.94
C TYR A 341 12.12 25.19 -11.70
N THR A 342 11.24 26.18 -11.90
CA THR A 342 10.60 26.95 -10.82
C THR A 342 9.09 26.88 -10.98
N PHE A 343 8.38 26.55 -9.91
CA PHE A 343 6.93 26.52 -9.89
C PHE A 343 6.36 27.95 -9.87
N LYS A 344 5.65 28.33 -10.92
CA LYS A 344 4.95 29.61 -11.02
C LYS A 344 3.61 29.60 -10.28
N GLU A 345 2.96 28.43 -10.28
CA GLU A 345 1.63 28.21 -9.70
C GLU A 345 1.64 26.97 -8.81
N TYR A 346 0.65 26.87 -7.93
CA TYR A 346 0.47 25.67 -7.16
C TYR A 346 -0.13 24.55 -8.02
N SER A 347 0.24 23.30 -7.74
CA SER A 347 -0.36 22.12 -8.36
C SER A 347 -0.54 21.02 -7.31
N VAL A 348 -1.57 20.20 -7.47
CA VAL A 348 -1.81 19.04 -6.59
C VAL A 348 -1.30 17.73 -7.21
N SER A 349 -1.06 17.76 -8.50
CA SER A 349 -0.44 16.65 -9.25
C SER A 349 -0.05 17.17 -10.63
N GLY A 350 0.94 16.54 -11.25
CA GLY A 350 1.34 16.88 -12.61
C GLY A 350 2.69 16.30 -12.98
N SER A 351 3.00 16.41 -14.26
CA SER A 351 4.33 16.14 -14.81
C SER A 351 4.96 17.46 -15.24
N ILE A 352 6.24 17.61 -14.98
CA ILE A 352 7.01 18.78 -15.39
C ILE A 352 7.93 18.36 -16.52
N ASN A 353 7.86 19.05 -17.62
CA ASN A 353 8.83 18.90 -18.70
C ASN A 353 10.00 19.84 -18.43
N VAL A 354 11.16 19.28 -18.20
CA VAL A 354 12.42 20.01 -18.07
C VAL A 354 13.05 20.07 -19.47
N SER A 355 13.31 21.28 -19.98
CA SER A 355 13.94 21.48 -21.29
C SER A 355 15.45 21.25 -21.27
N ASP A 356 16.06 21.28 -20.10
CA ASP A 356 17.49 21.01 -19.94
C ASP A 356 17.76 19.50 -20.12
N THR A 357 18.58 19.16 -21.10
CA THR A 357 18.98 17.79 -21.43
C THR A 357 20.33 17.39 -20.80
N THR A 358 20.93 18.25 -20.01
CA THR A 358 22.20 17.99 -19.31
C THR A 358 22.05 16.87 -18.30
N LYS A 359 23.00 15.95 -18.27
CA LYS A 359 23.02 14.85 -17.30
C LYS A 359 23.67 15.33 -16.00
N TYR A 360 22.87 15.60 -15.00
CA TYR A 360 23.34 15.96 -13.67
C TYR A 360 23.40 14.72 -12.75
N ARG A 361 24.36 14.74 -11.82
CA ARG A 361 24.55 13.64 -10.85
C ARG A 361 23.67 13.81 -9.63
N TYR A 362 23.40 15.07 -9.18
CA TYR A 362 22.68 15.39 -7.96
C TYR A 362 21.47 16.27 -8.28
N TRP A 363 20.38 16.03 -7.56
CA TRP A 363 19.13 16.76 -7.69
C TRP A 363 18.58 17.12 -6.33
N ARG A 364 18.07 18.33 -6.17
CA ARG A 364 17.36 18.74 -4.96
C ARG A 364 16.10 19.53 -5.28
N TYR A 365 15.16 19.46 -4.37
CA TYR A 365 13.97 20.30 -4.35
C TYR A 365 14.10 21.31 -3.22
N ILE A 366 13.80 22.58 -3.50
CA ILE A 366 13.84 23.70 -2.56
C ILE A 366 12.46 24.32 -2.51
N CYS A 367 11.87 24.47 -1.30
CA CYS A 367 10.59 25.12 -1.04
C CYS A 367 10.72 26.19 0.03
#